data_32266d9052da84b15b2c8251886aa938
#
_entry.id   32266d9052da84b15b2c8251886aa938
#
_cell.length_a   1.000
_cell.length_b   1.000
_cell.length_c   1.000
_cell.angle_alpha   90.00
_cell.angle_beta   90.00
_cell.angle_gamma   90.00
#
_symmetry.space_group_name_H-M   'P 1'
#
loop_
_entity.id
_entity.type
_entity.pdbx_description
1 polymer ?
#
loop_
_entity_poly.entity_id
_entity_poly.type
_entity_poly.pdbx_seq_one_letter_code
_entity_poly.pdbx_strand_id
1 'polypeptide(L)'
;TSQSASTEKGNIFLLTAERVLEYPDMPDIELLIIDEFYKLSKQREDNRANILNIAFLRLMKNPSCRFYLLGPNIDNISPGFLEKYNAVFYKTDYSLVYTETENLYDTVKKKPGGKVSYEDIFAVLDATEDQSLIFCSSPSTARKLAFAYSNHLEAQGNEQNTDIPLIQWINENLGVEWSLAHCLSNGIGIHDGSMPKHITVSTIKYFNDQKLKFLFCTNTIIEGVNTSAKNVIYYDSKIGT
;
A
#
# COMPACT_ATOMS: atom_id res chain seq x y z
N THR A 1 -24.47 -10.42 3.59
CA THR A 1 -25.01 -11.73 4.04
C THR A 1 -24.69 -11.87 5.52
N SER A 2 -25.71 -11.73 6.38
CA SER A 2 -25.61 -12.00 7.80
C SER A 2 -25.57 -13.51 8.02
N GLN A 3 -24.40 -14.08 8.20
CA GLN A 3 -24.30 -15.42 8.76
C GLN A 3 -24.51 -15.32 10.28
N SER A 4 -25.46 -16.06 10.81
CA SER A 4 -25.64 -16.19 12.26
C SER A 4 -24.48 -17.00 12.86
N ALA A 5 -24.06 -16.61 14.08
CA ALA A 5 -23.05 -17.35 14.80
C ALA A 5 -23.55 -18.78 15.13
N SER A 6 -22.65 -19.75 15.05
CA SER A 6 -22.94 -21.12 15.45
C SER A 6 -23.02 -21.20 16.98
N THR A 7 -23.97 -21.94 17.50
CA THR A 7 -24.08 -22.24 18.95
C THR A 7 -23.35 -23.52 19.34
N GLU A 8 -22.95 -24.35 18.37
CA GLU A 8 -22.36 -25.68 18.62
C GLU A 8 -20.84 -25.71 18.37
N LYS A 9 -20.34 -24.81 17.60
CA LYS A 9 -18.91 -24.74 17.21
C LYS A 9 -18.37 -23.34 17.46
N GLY A 10 -17.06 -23.24 17.65
CA GLY A 10 -16.38 -21.94 17.68
C GLY A 10 -16.60 -21.14 16.40
N ASN A 11 -16.62 -19.83 16.52
CA ASN A 11 -16.81 -18.91 15.39
C ASN A 11 -15.55 -18.07 15.19
N ILE A 12 -15.21 -17.80 13.92
CA ILE A 12 -14.18 -16.86 13.54
C ILE A 12 -14.86 -15.75 12.74
N PHE A 13 -14.76 -14.52 13.23
CA PHE A 13 -15.29 -13.33 12.57
C PHE A 13 -14.16 -12.57 11.90
N LEU A 14 -14.23 -12.40 10.58
CA LEU A 14 -13.32 -11.53 9.80
C LEU A 14 -14.11 -10.28 9.41
N LEU A 15 -13.91 -9.20 10.14
CA LEU A 15 -14.71 -7.99 10.03
C LEU A 15 -13.81 -6.75 10.01
N THR A 16 -14.23 -5.71 9.29
CA THR A 16 -13.70 -4.36 9.50
C THR A 16 -14.32 -3.74 10.76
N ALA A 17 -13.71 -2.66 11.25
CA ALA A 17 -14.22 -1.97 12.45
C ALA A 17 -15.68 -1.49 12.27
N GLU A 18 -16.02 -0.99 11.08
CA GLU A 18 -17.38 -0.57 10.73
C GLU A 18 -18.36 -1.75 10.85
N ARG A 19 -17.97 -2.92 10.31
CA ARG A 19 -18.80 -4.13 10.37
C ARG A 19 -18.98 -4.65 11.79
N VAL A 20 -17.97 -4.50 12.64
CA VAL A 20 -18.12 -4.81 14.08
C VAL A 20 -19.19 -3.93 14.71
N LEU A 21 -19.24 -2.63 14.37
CA LEU A 21 -20.23 -1.72 14.93
C LEU A 21 -21.64 -1.96 14.39
N GLU A 22 -21.74 -2.35 13.14
CA GLU A 22 -23.02 -2.68 12.46
C GLU A 22 -23.57 -4.07 12.84
N TYR A 23 -22.76 -4.95 13.47
CA TYR A 23 -23.20 -6.28 13.82
C TYR A 23 -24.22 -6.24 14.98
N PRO A 24 -25.50 -6.64 14.78
CA PRO A 24 -26.55 -6.35 15.76
C PRO A 24 -26.31 -7.06 17.10
N ASP A 25 -26.13 -8.35 17.09
CA ASP A 25 -25.99 -9.17 18.29
C ASP A 25 -24.61 -9.86 18.30
N MET A 26 -23.53 -9.01 18.42
CA MET A 26 -22.18 -9.53 18.50
C MET A 26 -22.05 -10.41 19.75
N PRO A 27 -21.72 -11.69 19.58
CA PRO A 27 -21.50 -12.58 20.72
C PRO A 27 -20.27 -12.17 21.52
N ASP A 28 -20.16 -12.71 22.73
CA ASP A 28 -18.95 -12.53 23.53
C ASP A 28 -17.74 -13.10 22.82
N ILE A 29 -16.73 -12.27 22.64
CA ILE A 29 -15.49 -12.62 21.96
C ILE A 29 -14.45 -13.03 23.00
N GLU A 30 -13.84 -14.20 22.82
CA GLU A 30 -12.78 -14.70 23.70
C GLU A 30 -11.39 -14.17 23.31
N LEU A 31 -11.16 -13.98 21.99
CA LEU A 31 -9.90 -13.50 21.45
C LEU A 31 -10.16 -12.48 20.34
N LEU A 32 -9.62 -11.29 20.50
CA LEU A 32 -9.61 -10.22 19.50
C LEU A 32 -8.21 -10.12 18.89
N ILE A 33 -8.13 -10.21 17.58
CA ILE A 33 -6.88 -9.95 16.85
C ILE A 33 -7.09 -8.71 15.98
N ILE A 34 -6.22 -7.72 16.12
CA ILE A 34 -6.21 -6.53 15.26
C ILE A 34 -4.87 -6.49 14.54
N ASP A 35 -4.93 -6.61 13.23
CA ASP A 35 -3.79 -6.33 12.36
C ASP A 35 -3.68 -4.84 12.08
N GLU A 36 -2.45 -4.35 11.89
CA GLU A 36 -2.16 -2.94 11.68
C GLU A 36 -2.71 -2.02 12.80
N PHE A 37 -2.56 -2.45 14.06
CA PHE A 37 -3.14 -1.73 15.19
C PHE A 37 -2.62 -0.30 15.39
N TYR A 38 -1.52 0.08 14.76
CA TYR A 38 -1.04 1.47 14.72
C TYR A 38 -2.10 2.44 14.14
N LYS A 39 -3.09 1.92 13.42
CA LYS A 39 -4.25 2.68 12.95
C LYS A 39 -5.18 3.15 14.08
N LEU A 40 -5.01 2.63 15.31
CA LEU A 40 -5.68 3.15 16.50
C LEU A 40 -5.15 4.52 16.96
N SER A 41 -3.97 4.93 16.49
CA SER A 41 -3.31 6.17 16.91
C SER A 41 -4.11 7.42 16.48
N LYS A 42 -4.32 8.33 17.41
CA LYS A 42 -4.97 9.65 17.16
C LYS A 42 -4.13 10.60 16.31
N GLN A 43 -2.87 10.28 16.04
CA GLN A 43 -2.02 11.09 15.16
C GLN A 43 -2.45 11.00 13.69
N ARG A 44 -3.34 10.06 13.35
CA ARG A 44 -3.98 10.01 12.04
C ARG A 44 -5.26 10.86 12.10
N GLU A 45 -5.35 11.85 11.24
CA GLU A 45 -6.50 12.76 11.12
C GLU A 45 -7.75 12.13 10.47
N ASP A 46 -7.78 10.81 10.27
CA ASP A 46 -8.91 10.14 9.65
C ASP A 46 -9.93 9.61 10.69
N ASN A 47 -11.21 9.66 10.33
CA ASN A 47 -12.30 9.14 11.16
C ASN A 47 -12.20 7.63 11.44
N ARG A 48 -11.37 6.89 10.69
CA ARG A 48 -11.21 5.44 10.83
C ARG A 48 -10.54 5.07 12.15
N ALA A 49 -9.61 5.90 12.66
CA ALA A 49 -9.01 5.70 13.96
C ALA A 49 -10.07 5.70 15.07
N ASN A 50 -11.03 6.62 15.00
CA ASN A 50 -12.14 6.70 15.97
C ASN A 50 -13.05 5.46 15.89
N ILE A 51 -13.42 5.05 14.68
CA ILE A 51 -14.26 3.87 14.44
C ILE A 51 -13.58 2.60 15.00
N LEU A 52 -12.29 2.43 14.73
CA LEU A 52 -11.52 1.29 15.21
C LEU A 52 -11.40 1.29 16.74
N ASN A 53 -11.19 2.46 17.36
CA ASN A 53 -11.17 2.60 18.82
C ASN A 53 -12.53 2.26 19.46
N ILE A 54 -13.64 2.69 18.85
CA ILE A 54 -14.99 2.36 19.35
C ILE A 54 -15.26 0.86 19.21
N ALA A 55 -14.87 0.25 18.08
CA ALA A 55 -15.01 -1.19 17.87
C ALA A 55 -14.18 -1.98 18.89
N PHE A 56 -12.93 -1.58 19.13
CA PHE A 56 -12.06 -2.16 20.15
C PHE A 56 -12.73 -2.09 21.54
N LEU A 57 -13.19 -0.92 21.95
CA LEU A 57 -13.85 -0.73 23.25
C LEU A 57 -15.14 -1.55 23.39
N ARG A 58 -15.90 -1.69 22.28
CA ARG A 58 -17.10 -2.55 22.27
C ARG A 58 -16.78 -3.99 22.56
N LEU A 59 -15.77 -4.56 21.90
CA LEU A 59 -15.36 -5.95 22.06
C LEU A 59 -14.70 -6.21 23.42
N MET A 60 -13.95 -5.24 23.94
CA MET A 60 -13.29 -5.31 25.25
C MET A 60 -14.24 -5.09 26.45
N LYS A 61 -15.55 -4.95 26.22
CA LYS A 61 -16.55 -4.94 27.31
C LYS A 61 -16.61 -6.28 28.04
N ASN A 62 -16.36 -7.38 27.35
CA ASN A 62 -16.21 -8.68 27.98
C ASN A 62 -14.84 -8.74 28.70
N PRO A 63 -14.80 -8.83 30.05
CA PRO A 63 -13.54 -8.85 30.80
C PRO A 63 -12.68 -10.11 30.51
N SER A 64 -13.28 -11.15 29.97
CA SER A 64 -12.58 -12.40 29.60
C SER A 64 -11.97 -12.33 28.19
N CYS A 65 -12.25 -11.28 27.42
CA CYS A 65 -11.71 -11.11 26.09
C CYS A 65 -10.20 -10.83 26.17
N ARG A 66 -9.41 -11.70 25.58
CA ARG A 66 -7.99 -11.48 25.35
C ARG A 66 -7.79 -10.81 24.02
N PHE A 67 -6.71 -10.06 23.86
CA PHE A 67 -6.40 -9.44 22.58
C PHE A 67 -4.96 -9.68 22.16
N TYR A 68 -4.75 -9.63 20.84
CA TYR A 68 -3.46 -9.68 20.20
C TYR A 68 -3.40 -8.60 19.11
N LEU A 69 -2.53 -7.61 19.31
CA LEU A 69 -2.40 -6.47 18.41
C LEU A 69 -1.11 -6.62 17.60
N LEU A 70 -1.22 -6.59 16.29
CA LEU A 70 -0.12 -6.76 15.35
C LEU A 70 0.13 -5.45 14.60
N GLY A 71 1.39 -5.12 14.40
CA GLY A 71 1.76 -3.96 13.57
C GLY A 71 3.26 -3.84 13.37
N PRO A 72 3.69 -3.38 12.19
CA PRO A 72 5.09 -3.14 11.90
C PRO A 72 5.59 -1.83 12.49
N ASN A 73 6.90 -1.73 12.72
CA ASN A 73 7.60 -0.48 13.02
C ASN A 73 7.04 0.32 14.21
N ILE A 74 6.67 -0.37 15.29
CA ILE A 74 6.18 0.26 16.51
C ILE A 74 7.27 0.18 17.57
N ASP A 75 7.69 1.33 18.06
CA ASP A 75 8.76 1.40 19.07
C ASP A 75 8.26 1.18 20.49
N ASN A 76 7.08 1.69 20.81
CA ASN A 76 6.46 1.54 22.12
C ASN A 76 4.95 1.77 22.08
N ILE A 77 4.30 1.40 23.16
CA ILE A 77 2.87 1.65 23.41
C ILE A 77 2.77 2.47 24.71
N SER A 78 1.77 3.35 24.78
CA SER A 78 1.52 4.16 25.97
C SER A 78 1.46 3.30 27.23
N PRO A 79 2.23 3.61 28.29
CA PRO A 79 2.18 2.89 29.57
C PRO A 79 0.78 2.76 30.15
N GLY A 80 -0.03 3.82 30.06
CA GLY A 80 -1.41 3.78 30.55
C GLY A 80 -2.33 2.80 29.80
N PHE A 81 -2.03 2.48 28.52
CA PHE A 81 -2.73 1.40 27.80
C PHE A 81 -2.30 0.04 28.35
N LEU A 82 -1.00 -0.18 28.53
CA LEU A 82 -0.47 -1.43 29.03
C LEU A 82 -1.02 -1.73 30.43
N GLU A 83 -1.01 -0.76 31.32
CA GLU A 83 -1.53 -0.87 32.68
C GLU A 83 -3.05 -1.15 32.69
N LYS A 84 -3.81 -0.36 31.92
CA LYS A 84 -5.28 -0.50 31.87
C LYS A 84 -5.75 -1.89 31.44
N TYR A 85 -5.05 -2.49 30.48
CA TYR A 85 -5.46 -3.77 29.88
C TYR A 85 -4.58 -4.93 30.33
N ASN A 86 -3.68 -4.74 31.29
CA ASN A 86 -2.69 -5.73 31.73
C ASN A 86 -1.96 -6.36 30.54
N ALA A 87 -1.53 -5.51 29.59
CA ALA A 87 -0.94 -5.92 28.32
C ALA A 87 0.59 -5.93 28.37
N VAL A 88 1.18 -6.79 27.57
CA VAL A 88 2.63 -6.86 27.40
C VAL A 88 2.96 -6.47 25.97
N PHE A 89 3.95 -5.59 25.78
CA PHE A 89 4.45 -5.21 24.48
C PHE A 89 5.73 -6.00 24.15
N TYR A 90 5.72 -6.66 23.00
CA TYR A 90 6.87 -7.35 22.45
C TYR A 90 7.33 -6.63 21.18
N LYS A 91 8.52 -6.04 21.22
CA LYS A 91 9.18 -5.54 20.03
C LYS A 91 10.09 -6.62 19.47
N THR A 92 10.03 -6.83 18.17
CA THR A 92 10.95 -7.72 17.46
C THR A 92 11.68 -6.94 16.37
N ASP A 93 12.98 -7.16 16.25
CA ASP A 93 13.81 -6.63 15.17
C ASP A 93 13.96 -7.68 14.05
N TYR A 94 13.17 -8.75 14.10
CA TYR A 94 13.18 -9.78 13.08
C TYR A 94 12.66 -9.24 11.76
N SER A 95 13.46 -9.30 10.72
CA SER A 95 13.10 -8.97 9.36
C SER A 95 13.30 -10.18 8.46
N LEU A 96 12.32 -10.46 7.61
CA LEU A 96 12.42 -11.49 6.58
C LEU A 96 13.27 -11.07 5.40
N VAL A 97 13.54 -9.76 5.26
CA VAL A 97 14.21 -9.18 4.10
C VAL A 97 15.32 -8.26 4.57
N TYR A 98 16.50 -8.44 4.00
CA TYR A 98 17.58 -7.45 4.13
C TYR A 98 17.24 -6.23 3.28
N THR A 99 17.33 -5.04 3.84
CA THR A 99 17.01 -3.78 3.17
C THR A 99 18.21 -2.85 3.25
N GLU A 100 18.69 -2.41 2.10
CA GLU A 100 19.62 -1.29 1.98
C GLU A 100 18.85 -0.03 1.64
N THR A 101 19.24 1.08 2.27
CA THR A 101 18.62 2.38 2.00
C THR A 101 19.65 3.32 1.43
N GLU A 102 19.40 3.82 0.24
CA GLU A 102 20.21 4.83 -0.43
C GLU A 102 19.50 6.18 -0.46
N ASN A 103 20.27 7.23 -0.27
CA ASN A 103 19.74 8.59 -0.38
C ASN A 103 19.87 9.08 -1.83
N LEU A 104 18.76 9.21 -2.53
CA LEU A 104 18.74 9.66 -3.93
C LEU A 104 19.40 11.04 -4.15
N TYR A 105 19.36 11.94 -3.18
CA TYR A 105 20.06 13.23 -3.30
C TYR A 105 21.57 13.06 -3.44
N ASP A 106 22.16 12.06 -2.79
CA ASP A 106 23.59 11.77 -2.91
C ASP A 106 23.88 11.18 -4.30
N THR A 107 23.01 10.28 -4.77
CA THR A 107 23.11 9.64 -6.11
C THR A 107 23.06 10.69 -7.23
N VAL A 108 22.12 11.64 -7.16
CA VAL A 108 21.97 12.70 -8.16
C VAL A 108 22.84 13.93 -7.86
N LYS A 109 23.73 13.87 -6.86
CA LYS A 109 24.66 14.94 -6.43
C LYS A 109 23.94 16.26 -6.13
N LYS A 110 22.79 16.22 -5.49
CA LYS A 110 21.99 17.39 -5.07
C LYS A 110 21.93 17.52 -3.56
N LYS A 111 21.69 18.76 -3.10
CA LYS A 111 21.49 19.01 -1.65
C LYS A 111 20.16 18.42 -1.19
N PRO A 112 20.08 17.85 0.02
CA PRO A 112 18.83 17.39 0.62
C PRO A 112 17.75 18.50 0.57
N GLY A 113 16.53 18.14 0.15
CA GLY A 113 15.43 19.10 -0.04
C GLY A 113 15.48 19.91 -1.35
N GLY A 114 16.50 19.71 -2.19
CA GLY A 114 16.55 20.25 -3.54
C GLY A 114 15.47 19.63 -4.44
N LYS A 115 15.06 20.36 -5.48
CA LYS A 115 14.11 19.82 -6.45
C LYS A 115 14.80 18.76 -7.32
N VAL A 116 14.27 17.53 -7.28
CA VAL A 116 14.66 16.44 -8.18
C VAL A 116 13.98 16.68 -9.53
N SER A 117 14.76 16.76 -10.61
CA SER A 117 14.23 16.90 -11.96
C SER A 117 13.83 15.55 -12.55
N TYR A 118 13.13 15.55 -13.68
CA TYR A 118 12.81 14.31 -14.40
C TYR A 118 14.06 13.58 -14.89
N GLU A 119 15.06 14.32 -15.35
CA GLU A 119 16.33 13.74 -15.78
C GLU A 119 17.05 13.03 -14.65
N ASP A 120 17.01 13.57 -13.42
CA ASP A 120 17.62 12.93 -12.26
C ASP A 120 16.97 11.61 -11.93
N ILE A 121 15.62 11.56 -11.88
CA ILE A 121 14.91 10.32 -11.57
C ILE A 121 15.00 9.31 -12.72
N PHE A 122 15.00 9.76 -13.97
CA PHE A 122 15.16 8.89 -15.12
C PHE A 122 16.53 8.20 -15.12
N ALA A 123 17.59 8.92 -14.78
CA ALA A 123 18.93 8.33 -14.63
C ALA A 123 18.95 7.22 -13.55
N VAL A 124 18.21 7.39 -12.46
CA VAL A 124 18.07 6.35 -11.43
C VAL A 124 17.28 5.16 -11.94
N LEU A 125 16.15 5.41 -12.64
CA LEU A 125 15.32 4.33 -13.19
C LEU A 125 16.04 3.55 -14.31
N ASP A 126 16.79 4.24 -15.16
CA ASP A 126 17.58 3.61 -16.23
C ASP A 126 18.68 2.69 -15.67
N ALA A 127 19.28 3.08 -14.54
CA ALA A 127 20.31 2.29 -13.85
C ALA A 127 19.73 1.11 -13.04
N THR A 128 18.41 1.05 -12.85
CA THR A 128 17.77 0.01 -12.04
C THR A 128 17.50 -1.24 -12.87
N GLU A 129 18.03 -2.39 -12.43
CA GLU A 129 17.88 -3.68 -13.15
C GLU A 129 16.57 -4.40 -12.77
N ASP A 130 16.23 -4.40 -11.50
CA ASP A 130 15.12 -5.17 -10.94
C ASP A 130 13.79 -4.39 -10.94
N GLN A 131 12.69 -5.14 -10.73
CA GLN A 131 11.37 -4.54 -10.58
C GLN A 131 11.31 -3.53 -9.46
N SER A 132 10.72 -2.36 -9.74
CA SER A 132 10.71 -1.23 -8.83
C SER A 132 9.34 -0.61 -8.65
N LEU A 133 9.01 -0.29 -7.41
CA LEU A 133 7.90 0.59 -7.06
C LEU A 133 8.41 2.03 -6.99
N ILE A 134 7.71 2.94 -7.65
CA ILE A 134 8.00 4.37 -7.59
C ILE A 134 6.86 5.05 -6.85
N PHE A 135 7.13 5.41 -5.60
CA PHE A 135 6.14 6.07 -4.75
C PHE A 135 6.05 7.55 -5.06
N CYS A 136 4.81 8.02 -5.30
CA CYS A 136 4.47 9.41 -5.53
C CYS A 136 3.41 9.87 -4.53
N SER A 137 3.49 11.12 -4.07
CA SER A 137 2.56 11.69 -3.08
C SER A 137 1.13 11.89 -3.61
N SER A 138 0.95 11.94 -4.93
CA SER A 138 -0.37 12.14 -5.54
C SER A 138 -0.58 11.33 -6.81
N PRO A 139 -1.85 10.98 -7.15
CA PRO A 139 -2.20 10.33 -8.41
C PRO A 139 -1.73 11.11 -9.64
N SER A 140 -1.84 12.45 -9.61
CA SER A 140 -1.39 13.31 -10.70
C SER A 140 0.11 13.22 -10.94
N THR A 141 0.91 13.21 -9.86
CA THR A 141 2.37 13.07 -9.95
C THR A 141 2.74 11.69 -10.49
N ALA A 142 2.13 10.62 -9.98
CA ALA A 142 2.39 9.26 -10.44
C ALA A 142 2.15 9.11 -11.95
N ARG A 143 1.00 9.59 -12.43
CA ARG A 143 0.64 9.51 -13.86
C ARG A 143 1.55 10.35 -14.76
N LYS A 144 1.84 11.59 -14.36
CA LYS A 144 2.72 12.48 -15.13
C LYS A 144 4.14 11.95 -15.24
N LEU A 145 4.67 11.45 -14.12
CA LEU A 145 6.03 10.90 -14.07
C LEU A 145 6.12 9.59 -14.88
N ALA A 146 5.14 8.69 -14.74
CA ALA A 146 5.06 7.45 -15.51
C ALA A 146 5.01 7.70 -17.00
N PHE A 147 4.17 8.65 -17.45
CA PHE A 147 4.04 9.01 -18.84
C PHE A 147 5.30 9.68 -19.39
N ALA A 148 5.90 10.59 -18.61
CA ALA A 148 7.15 11.24 -19.00
C ALA A 148 8.31 10.22 -19.12
N TYR A 149 8.37 9.24 -18.23
CA TYR A 149 9.37 8.17 -18.29
C TYR A 149 9.12 7.23 -19.47
N SER A 150 7.86 6.90 -19.78
CA SER A 150 7.51 6.13 -20.98
C SER A 150 8.01 6.81 -22.26
N ASN A 151 7.78 8.11 -22.41
CA ASN A 151 8.28 8.87 -23.54
C ASN A 151 9.81 8.93 -23.58
N HIS A 152 10.48 8.97 -22.42
CA HIS A 152 11.93 8.93 -22.33
C HIS A 152 12.50 7.60 -22.85
N LEU A 153 11.89 6.47 -22.49
CA LEU A 153 12.30 5.15 -22.99
C LEU A 153 12.17 5.06 -24.52
N GLU A 154 11.07 5.55 -25.08
CA GLU A 154 10.88 5.62 -26.54
C GLU A 154 11.91 6.50 -27.24
N ALA A 155 12.18 7.68 -26.69
CA ALA A 155 13.18 8.60 -27.27
C ALA A 155 14.59 7.99 -27.27
N GLN A 156 14.88 7.06 -26.38
CA GLN A 156 16.15 6.34 -26.32
C GLN A 156 16.16 5.03 -27.14
N GLY A 157 15.04 4.63 -27.75
CA GLY A 157 14.90 3.35 -28.42
C GLY A 157 14.90 2.14 -27.48
N ASN A 158 14.57 2.35 -26.21
CA ASN A 158 14.51 1.32 -25.15
C ASN A 158 13.08 0.85 -24.89
N GLU A 159 12.22 0.88 -25.90
CA GLU A 159 10.83 0.41 -25.81
C GLU A 159 10.76 -1.06 -25.47
N GLN A 160 9.92 -1.43 -24.51
CA GLN A 160 9.78 -2.84 -24.11
C GLN A 160 8.80 -3.62 -24.97
N ASN A 161 7.92 -2.96 -25.71
CA ASN A 161 6.86 -3.56 -26.56
C ASN A 161 6.07 -4.66 -25.82
N THR A 162 5.69 -4.39 -24.59
CA THR A 162 4.97 -5.33 -23.72
C THR A 162 3.58 -5.59 -24.28
N ASP A 163 3.29 -6.83 -24.64
CA ASP A 163 1.97 -7.25 -25.10
C ASP A 163 1.20 -7.91 -23.95
N ILE A 164 0.18 -7.21 -23.45
CA ILE A 164 -0.73 -7.70 -22.40
C ILE A 164 -2.19 -7.40 -22.78
N PRO A 165 -3.13 -8.33 -22.50
CA PRO A 165 -4.54 -8.18 -22.86
C PRO A 165 -5.20 -6.90 -22.33
N LEU A 166 -4.69 -6.33 -21.24
CA LEU A 166 -5.19 -5.09 -20.68
C LEU A 166 -5.02 -3.90 -21.63
N ILE A 167 -3.95 -3.86 -22.43
CA ILE A 167 -3.71 -2.79 -23.42
C ILE A 167 -4.81 -2.81 -24.48
N GLN A 168 -5.07 -3.98 -25.04
CA GLN A 168 -6.16 -4.15 -26.03
C GLN A 168 -7.50 -3.73 -25.43
N TRP A 169 -7.82 -4.21 -24.22
CA TRP A 169 -9.06 -3.87 -23.54
C TRP A 169 -9.21 -2.36 -23.32
N ILE A 170 -8.13 -1.68 -22.91
CA ILE A 170 -8.11 -0.22 -22.74
C ILE A 170 -8.41 0.49 -24.06
N ASN A 171 -7.73 0.10 -25.13
CA ASN A 171 -7.88 0.73 -26.44
C ASN A 171 -9.31 0.57 -26.99
N GLU A 172 -9.94 -0.58 -26.75
CA GLU A 172 -11.31 -0.86 -27.21
C GLU A 172 -12.39 -0.15 -26.38
N ASN A 173 -12.18 0.02 -25.06
CA ASN A 173 -13.24 0.48 -24.14
C ASN A 173 -13.05 1.92 -23.63
N LEU A 174 -11.80 2.41 -23.57
CA LEU A 174 -11.48 3.73 -23.01
C LEU A 174 -10.83 4.68 -24.02
N GLY A 175 -10.39 4.14 -25.15
CA GLY A 175 -9.76 4.90 -26.23
C GLY A 175 -8.24 4.77 -26.27
N VAL A 176 -7.71 4.81 -27.49
CA VAL A 176 -6.26 4.61 -27.78
C VAL A 176 -5.36 5.71 -27.23
N GLU A 177 -5.93 6.88 -26.92
CA GLU A 177 -5.16 8.02 -26.41
C GLU A 177 -4.98 8.00 -24.88
N TRP A 178 -5.48 6.96 -24.21
CA TRP A 178 -5.30 6.90 -22.76
C TRP A 178 -3.86 6.55 -22.39
N SER A 179 -3.18 7.47 -21.74
CA SER A 179 -1.75 7.39 -21.40
C SER A 179 -1.33 6.12 -20.66
N LEU A 180 -2.28 5.42 -20.00
CA LEU A 180 -1.98 4.15 -19.33
C LEU A 180 -1.64 3.04 -20.34
N ALA A 181 -2.33 2.96 -21.49
CA ALA A 181 -2.02 1.94 -22.51
C ALA A 181 -0.59 2.12 -23.03
N HIS A 182 -0.20 3.37 -23.29
CA HIS A 182 1.14 3.74 -23.67
C HIS A 182 2.20 3.38 -22.61
N CYS A 183 1.93 3.67 -21.33
CA CYS A 183 2.84 3.28 -20.24
C CYS A 183 2.97 1.74 -20.14
N LEU A 184 1.85 1.02 -20.22
CA LEU A 184 1.84 -0.45 -20.14
C LEU A 184 2.63 -1.09 -21.28
N SER A 185 2.57 -0.55 -22.51
CA SER A 185 3.36 -1.07 -23.65
C SER A 185 4.86 -0.92 -23.41
N ASN A 186 5.28 0.07 -22.61
CA ASN A 186 6.67 0.28 -22.21
C ASN A 186 7.04 -0.38 -20.87
N GLY A 187 6.25 -1.36 -20.41
CA GLY A 187 6.53 -2.10 -19.17
C GLY A 187 6.31 -1.29 -17.89
N ILE A 188 5.51 -0.22 -17.96
CA ILE A 188 5.24 0.69 -16.85
C ILE A 188 3.79 0.58 -16.44
N GLY A 189 3.54 0.19 -15.18
CA GLY A 189 2.24 0.21 -14.55
C GLY A 189 1.98 1.48 -13.75
N ILE A 190 0.71 1.79 -13.54
CA ILE A 190 0.28 2.87 -12.65
C ILE A 190 -0.77 2.31 -11.69
N HIS A 191 -0.62 2.62 -10.41
CA HIS A 191 -1.56 2.24 -9.36
C HIS A 191 -1.90 3.41 -8.46
N ASP A 192 -3.12 3.89 -8.54
CA ASP A 192 -3.64 4.92 -7.65
C ASP A 192 -5.11 4.65 -7.26
N GLY A 193 -5.56 5.27 -6.17
CA GLY A 193 -6.89 5.03 -5.60
C GLY A 193 -8.06 5.56 -6.45
N SER A 194 -7.82 6.33 -7.52
CA SER A 194 -8.86 6.84 -8.41
C SER A 194 -9.07 6.00 -9.66
N MET A 195 -8.22 4.99 -9.90
CA MET A 195 -8.38 4.07 -11.02
C MET A 195 -9.46 3.02 -10.76
N PRO A 196 -10.18 2.57 -11.81
CA PRO A 196 -11.12 1.46 -11.69
C PRO A 196 -10.45 0.21 -11.10
N LYS A 197 -11.12 -0.45 -10.16
CA LYS A 197 -10.56 -1.57 -9.41
C LYS A 197 -10.05 -2.73 -10.29
N HIS A 198 -10.74 -3.04 -11.38
CA HIS A 198 -10.31 -4.11 -12.29
C HIS A 198 -8.99 -3.79 -12.99
N ILE A 199 -8.74 -2.52 -13.30
CA ILE A 199 -7.47 -2.06 -13.90
C ILE A 199 -6.35 -2.16 -12.89
N THR A 200 -6.54 -1.67 -11.66
CA THR A 200 -5.51 -1.74 -10.61
C THR A 200 -5.15 -3.18 -10.27
N VAL A 201 -6.14 -4.06 -10.14
CA VAL A 201 -5.91 -5.50 -9.87
C VAL A 201 -5.15 -6.16 -11.01
N SER A 202 -5.53 -5.87 -12.26
CA SER A 202 -4.84 -6.41 -13.44
C SER A 202 -3.39 -5.90 -13.55
N THR A 203 -3.17 -4.62 -13.31
CA THR A 203 -1.83 -4.01 -13.32
C THR A 203 -0.91 -4.64 -12.28
N ILE A 204 -1.39 -4.84 -11.04
CA ILE A 204 -0.62 -5.52 -9.99
C ILE A 204 -0.30 -6.97 -10.40
N LYS A 205 -1.28 -7.68 -10.97
CA LYS A 205 -1.06 -9.04 -11.44
C LYS A 205 0.05 -9.08 -12.51
N TYR A 206 0.00 -8.21 -13.52
CA TYR A 206 1.03 -8.17 -14.55
C TYR A 206 2.40 -7.74 -14.00
N PHE A 207 2.43 -6.88 -13.00
CA PHE A 207 3.66 -6.56 -12.30
C PHE A 207 4.22 -7.78 -11.57
N ASN A 208 3.41 -8.52 -10.81
CA ASN A 208 3.84 -9.74 -10.12
C ASN A 208 4.23 -10.88 -11.09
N ASP A 209 3.59 -10.93 -12.25
CA ASP A 209 3.92 -11.88 -13.35
C ASP A 209 5.17 -11.44 -14.14
N GLN A 210 5.94 -10.46 -13.68
CA GLN A 210 7.19 -9.96 -14.29
C GLN A 210 7.00 -9.33 -15.68
N LYS A 211 5.79 -8.97 -16.07
CA LYS A 211 5.49 -8.33 -17.35
C LYS A 211 5.68 -6.82 -17.34
N LEU A 212 5.71 -6.23 -16.15
CA LEU A 212 5.96 -4.80 -15.95
C LEU A 212 7.20 -4.65 -15.07
N LYS A 213 8.12 -3.76 -15.46
CA LYS A 213 9.35 -3.50 -14.71
C LYS A 213 9.15 -2.43 -13.65
N PHE A 214 8.36 -1.40 -13.96
CA PHE A 214 8.12 -0.28 -13.09
C PHE A 214 6.65 -0.15 -12.73
N LEU A 215 6.36 0.20 -11.47
CA LEU A 215 5.01 0.47 -11.00
C LEU A 215 4.98 1.79 -10.24
N PHE A 216 4.45 2.84 -10.88
CA PHE A 216 4.26 4.15 -10.27
C PHE A 216 3.00 4.13 -9.42
N CYS A 217 3.12 4.47 -8.14
CA CYS A 217 2.04 4.26 -7.20
C CYS A 217 1.91 5.37 -6.15
N THR A 218 0.75 5.39 -5.50
CA THR A 218 0.49 6.20 -4.32
C THR A 218 0.38 5.31 -3.07
N ASN A 219 0.14 5.89 -1.90
CA ASN A 219 0.01 5.18 -0.63
C ASN A 219 -1.04 4.05 -0.64
N THR A 220 -1.97 4.05 -1.58
CA THR A 220 -3.00 3.00 -1.71
C THR A 220 -2.43 1.60 -1.99
N ILE A 221 -1.20 1.50 -2.53
CA ILE A 221 -0.55 0.20 -2.74
C ILE A 221 0.10 -0.33 -1.45
N ILE A 222 0.54 0.56 -0.55
CA ILE A 222 1.25 0.20 0.67
C ILE A 222 0.33 -0.54 1.64
N GLU A 223 -0.97 -0.25 1.60
CA GLU A 223 -1.96 -0.85 2.48
C GLU A 223 -2.54 -2.15 1.91
N GLY A 224 -1.82 -3.26 2.10
CA GLY A 224 -2.36 -4.61 1.87
C GLY A 224 -2.16 -5.20 0.48
N VAL A 225 -1.24 -4.69 -0.32
CA VAL A 225 -0.90 -5.27 -1.62
C VAL A 225 0.50 -5.87 -1.58
N ASN A 226 0.58 -7.19 -1.74
CA ASN A 226 1.87 -7.87 -1.91
C ASN A 226 2.36 -7.71 -3.36
N THR A 227 3.59 -7.24 -3.52
CA THR A 227 4.23 -7.08 -4.83
C THR A 227 5.55 -7.84 -4.89
N SER A 228 5.98 -8.17 -6.11
CA SER A 228 7.28 -8.78 -6.40
C SER A 228 8.44 -7.78 -6.50
N ALA A 229 8.19 -6.50 -6.21
CA ALA A 229 9.20 -5.47 -6.28
C ALA A 229 10.40 -5.75 -5.37
N LYS A 230 11.58 -5.54 -5.89
CA LYS A 230 12.83 -5.59 -5.13
C LYS A 230 13.30 -4.21 -4.69
N ASN A 231 12.90 -3.17 -5.41
CA ASN A 231 13.25 -1.79 -5.08
C ASN A 231 12.01 -0.95 -4.79
N VAL A 232 12.13 -0.03 -3.84
CA VAL A 232 11.13 1.01 -3.58
C VAL A 232 11.80 2.36 -3.66
N ILE A 233 11.38 3.18 -4.59
CA ILE A 233 11.93 4.52 -4.84
C ILE A 233 10.91 5.55 -4.39
N TYR A 234 11.24 6.36 -3.41
CA TYR A 234 10.43 7.49 -2.97
C TYR A 234 10.77 8.73 -3.78
N TYR A 235 9.91 9.10 -4.72
CA TYR A 235 10.10 10.31 -5.54
C TYR A 235 9.76 11.59 -4.75
N ASP A 236 8.69 11.53 -3.96
CA ASP A 236 8.24 12.64 -3.12
C ASP A 236 8.51 12.35 -1.64
N SER A 237 9.07 13.33 -0.92
CA SER A 237 9.32 13.23 0.51
C SER A 237 8.07 13.44 1.38
N LYS A 238 6.96 13.91 0.81
CA LYS A 238 5.70 14.12 1.52
C LYS A 238 4.76 12.95 1.25
N ILE A 239 4.49 12.16 2.28
CA ILE A 239 3.34 11.28 2.28
C ILE A 239 2.12 12.22 2.30
N GLY A 240 1.34 12.21 1.21
CA GLY A 240 0.12 13.02 1.16
C GLY A 240 -0.80 12.65 2.32
N THR A 241 -1.14 13.64 3.10
CA THR A 241 -2.18 13.58 4.14
C THR A 241 -3.55 13.51 3.51
#